data_2f38db7483ea2cf9cba12ff171056c74
#
_entry.id   2f38db7483ea2cf9cba12ff171056c74
#
_cell.length_a   1.000
_cell.length_b   1.000
_cell.length_c   1.000
_cell.angle_alpha   90.00
_cell.angle_beta   90.00
_cell.angle_gamma   90.00
#
_symmetry.space_group_name_H-M   'P 1'
#
loop_
_entity.id
_entity.type
_entity.pdbx_description
1 polymer ?
#
loop_
_entity_poly.entity_id
_entity_poly.type
_entity_poly.pdbx_seq_one_letter_code
_entity_poly.pdbx_strand_id
1 'polypeptide(L)'
;NLVNSGNNWFGEYFENISSYDFPFDFPSIDFSKATVKVAMGARSTEEESSYSMSCQSGFDTLAIDQVTSEYTYMNLGEKAFQFVPNSSTLTVNVTKKTASALAWLDFIEVNVRRKLIMSGNQMFFRDANSKGIGHIAQFTLQANIPVTIWDVTDQENVYVKRIENNQFAITADSLREFLAFTSQSFFTPKICGVVANQNLHGIPNKKMIIFTHPYFMEESKQLASIH
;
A
#
# COMPACT_ATOMS: atom_id res chain seq x y z
N ASN A 1 16.30 5.63 16.82
CA ASN A 1 15.21 4.85 16.20
C ASN A 1 14.21 4.51 17.30
N LEU A 2 13.05 5.15 17.28
CA LEU A 2 11.96 4.84 18.21
C LEU A 2 11.37 3.45 17.92
N VAL A 3 11.44 3.02 16.67
CA VAL A 3 11.03 1.69 16.21
C VAL A 3 11.96 1.28 15.07
N ASN A 4 12.30 0.00 14.97
CA ASN A 4 12.97 -0.56 13.79
C ASN A 4 11.97 -0.67 12.63
N SER A 5 11.33 0.45 12.29
CA SER A 5 10.24 0.48 11.32
C SER A 5 10.73 0.45 9.88
N GLY A 6 11.99 0.86 9.64
CA GLY A 6 12.56 0.88 8.30
C GLY A 6 11.75 1.73 7.33
N ASN A 7 10.81 1.09 6.64
CA ASN A 7 9.97 1.72 5.63
C ASN A 7 8.54 2.07 6.11
N ASN A 8 8.22 1.85 7.39
CA ASN A 8 6.87 2.14 7.89
C ASN A 8 6.71 3.63 8.19
N TRP A 9 5.63 4.20 7.69
CA TRP A 9 5.27 5.61 7.86
C TRP A 9 3.94 5.68 8.59
N PHE A 10 4.00 5.96 9.90
CA PHE A 10 2.81 6.01 10.73
C PHE A 10 2.02 7.29 10.48
N GLY A 11 0.70 7.13 10.36
CA GLY A 11 -0.28 8.19 10.12
C GLY A 11 -1.01 8.63 11.39
N GLU A 12 -2.31 8.39 11.44
CA GLU A 12 -3.20 8.87 12.48
C GLU A 12 -2.78 8.44 13.88
N TYR A 13 -2.80 9.42 14.79
CA TYR A 13 -2.37 9.24 16.17
C TYR A 13 -3.56 9.13 17.12
N PHE A 14 -3.65 8.03 17.84
CA PHE A 14 -4.70 7.71 18.81
C PHE A 14 -4.24 8.03 20.24
N GLU A 15 -4.23 9.29 20.61
CA GLU A 15 -4.04 9.73 21.99
C GLU A 15 -5.36 10.28 22.54
N ASN A 16 -5.70 11.51 22.14
CA ASN A 16 -6.93 12.21 22.53
C ASN A 16 -8.12 11.85 21.64
N ILE A 17 -7.84 11.45 20.39
CA ILE A 17 -8.81 10.94 19.45
C ILE A 17 -8.82 9.41 19.57
N SER A 18 -9.95 8.86 19.99
CA SER A 18 -10.07 7.42 20.19
C SER A 18 -10.57 6.68 18.97
N SER A 19 -11.12 7.36 17.97
CA SER A 19 -11.73 6.72 16.80
C SER A 19 -11.52 7.53 15.53
N TYR A 20 -11.24 6.83 14.44
CA TYR A 20 -11.15 7.40 13.09
C TYR A 20 -11.97 6.58 12.10
N ASP A 21 -12.54 7.28 11.13
CA ASP A 21 -13.28 6.72 10.00
C ASP A 21 -12.51 6.95 8.70
N PHE A 22 -12.31 5.88 7.93
CA PHE A 22 -11.59 5.89 6.66
C PHE A 22 -12.53 5.47 5.53
N PRO A 23 -13.03 6.42 4.71
CA PRO A 23 -13.89 6.12 3.58
C PRO A 23 -13.11 5.64 2.36
N PHE A 24 -13.65 4.64 1.68
CA PHE A 24 -13.13 4.07 0.43
C PHE A 24 -14.25 3.90 -0.58
N ASP A 25 -14.07 4.39 -1.80
CA ASP A 25 -15.02 4.23 -2.89
C ASP A 25 -14.53 3.19 -3.90
N PHE A 26 -15.38 2.18 -4.14
CA PHE A 26 -15.11 1.11 -5.10
C PHE A 26 -16.19 1.08 -6.20
N PRO A 27 -16.02 1.85 -7.30
CA PRO A 27 -16.97 1.82 -8.39
C PRO A 27 -17.09 0.40 -8.95
N SER A 28 -18.34 -0.02 -9.25
CA SER A 28 -18.65 -1.35 -9.80
C SER A 28 -18.21 -2.51 -8.90
N ILE A 29 -18.26 -2.33 -7.58
CA ILE A 29 -17.96 -3.41 -6.64
C ILE A 29 -18.84 -4.64 -6.92
N ASP A 30 -18.24 -5.81 -6.82
CA ASP A 30 -18.96 -7.07 -6.76
C ASP A 30 -19.21 -7.39 -5.28
N PHE A 31 -20.47 -7.54 -4.89
CA PHE A 31 -20.87 -7.80 -3.50
C PHE A 31 -20.50 -9.20 -3.01
N SER A 32 -19.37 -9.70 -3.46
CA SER A 32 -18.72 -10.90 -2.95
C SER A 32 -17.86 -10.59 -1.72
N LYS A 33 -17.38 -11.65 -1.06
CA LYS A 33 -16.57 -11.52 0.16
C LYS A 33 -15.36 -10.61 -0.03
N ALA A 34 -15.21 -9.64 0.84
CA ALA A 34 -14.12 -8.67 0.91
C ALA A 34 -13.30 -8.87 2.19
N THR A 35 -12.09 -8.32 2.20
CA THR A 35 -11.17 -8.39 3.35
C THR A 35 -10.67 -6.99 3.68
N VAL A 36 -10.67 -6.65 4.96
CA VAL A 36 -9.97 -5.48 5.51
C VAL A 36 -8.81 -6.00 6.35
N LYS A 37 -7.63 -5.40 6.19
CA LYS A 37 -6.47 -5.59 7.04
C LYS A 37 -6.07 -4.24 7.60
N VAL A 38 -5.81 -4.17 8.89
CA VAL A 38 -5.33 -2.97 9.60
C VAL A 38 -4.02 -3.31 10.27
N ALA A 39 -3.02 -2.46 10.11
CA ALA A 39 -1.74 -2.54 10.80
C ALA A 39 -1.52 -1.27 11.64
N MET A 40 -1.05 -1.44 12.86
CA MET A 40 -0.87 -0.36 13.83
C MET A 40 0.41 -0.57 14.64
N GLY A 41 0.97 0.54 15.12
CA GLY A 41 1.93 0.54 16.22
C GLY A 41 1.25 1.02 17.49
N ALA A 42 1.58 0.41 18.63
CA ALA A 42 1.02 0.80 19.91
C ALA A 42 2.07 0.81 21.04
N ARG A 43 1.94 1.80 21.91
CA ARG A 43 2.68 1.90 23.15
C ARG A 43 1.70 1.85 24.32
N SER A 44 1.73 0.78 25.05
CA SER A 44 1.14 0.62 26.37
C SER A 44 2.16 -0.03 27.28
N THR A 45 2.35 0.49 28.50
CA THR A 45 3.34 -0.01 29.47
C THR A 45 2.69 -0.73 30.64
N GLU A 46 1.37 -0.66 30.77
CA GLU A 46 0.63 -1.20 31.90
C GLU A 46 -0.10 -2.50 31.54
N GLU A 47 -0.64 -2.58 30.32
CA GLU A 47 -1.46 -3.69 29.88
C GLU A 47 -1.38 -3.86 28.35
N GLU A 48 -1.87 -4.99 27.83
CA GLU A 48 -2.13 -5.19 26.42
C GLU A 48 -3.11 -4.13 25.92
N SER A 49 -2.84 -3.55 24.76
CA SER A 49 -3.73 -2.56 24.14
C SER A 49 -4.66 -3.21 23.12
N SER A 50 -5.89 -2.69 23.02
CA SER A 50 -6.95 -3.26 22.21
C SER A 50 -7.61 -2.21 21.32
N TYR A 51 -7.87 -2.60 20.06
CA TYR A 51 -8.43 -1.75 19.00
C TYR A 51 -9.55 -2.49 18.30
N SER A 52 -10.78 -1.97 18.36
CA SER A 52 -11.86 -2.51 17.54
C SER A 52 -11.76 -1.97 16.12
N MET A 53 -11.98 -2.83 15.15
CA MET A 53 -12.00 -2.52 13.73
C MET A 53 -13.31 -2.98 13.15
N SER A 54 -13.97 -2.15 12.35
CA SER A 54 -15.21 -2.53 11.70
C SER A 54 -15.34 -1.95 10.30
N CYS A 55 -16.07 -2.64 9.45
CA CYS A 55 -16.50 -2.17 8.14
C CYS A 55 -17.82 -2.85 7.81
N GLN A 56 -18.90 -2.07 7.73
CA GLN A 56 -20.26 -2.57 7.54
C GLN A 56 -20.62 -3.68 8.54
N SER A 57 -20.89 -4.92 8.07
CA SER A 57 -21.22 -6.06 8.93
C SER A 57 -19.99 -6.79 9.51
N GLY A 58 -18.80 -6.48 9.01
CA GLY A 58 -17.57 -7.11 9.49
C GLY A 58 -16.96 -6.36 10.66
N PHE A 59 -16.40 -7.10 11.58
CA PHE A 59 -15.62 -6.53 12.68
C PHE A 59 -14.59 -7.54 13.21
N ASP A 60 -13.56 -7.03 13.83
CA ASP A 60 -12.60 -7.81 14.63
C ASP A 60 -11.92 -6.87 15.64
N THR A 61 -11.11 -7.44 16.51
CA THR A 61 -10.33 -6.72 17.50
C THR A 61 -8.85 -7.05 17.30
N LEU A 62 -8.03 -6.01 17.18
CA LEU A 62 -6.58 -6.13 17.19
C LEU A 62 -6.09 -5.92 18.62
N ALA A 63 -5.37 -6.90 19.15
CA ALA A 63 -4.64 -6.82 20.39
C ALA A 63 -3.15 -6.59 20.09
N ILE A 64 -2.51 -5.71 20.83
CA ILE A 64 -1.07 -5.44 20.73
C ILE A 64 -0.47 -5.49 22.13
N ASP A 65 0.50 -6.38 22.30
CA ASP A 65 1.17 -6.62 23.58
C ASP A 65 1.73 -5.34 24.20
N GLN A 66 1.76 -5.30 25.52
CA GLN A 66 2.40 -4.22 26.26
C GLN A 66 3.90 -4.14 25.97
N VAL A 67 4.45 -2.95 26.04
CA VAL A 67 5.90 -2.72 25.97
C VAL A 67 6.53 -3.01 27.33
N THR A 68 7.33 -4.05 27.37
CA THR A 68 8.00 -4.50 28.61
C THR A 68 9.49 -4.14 28.69
N SER A 69 10.08 -3.76 27.55
CA SER A 69 11.50 -3.41 27.45
C SER A 69 11.69 -1.90 27.33
N GLU A 70 12.62 -1.33 28.10
CA GLU A 70 13.01 0.08 27.98
C GLU A 70 13.64 0.46 26.64
N TYR A 71 14.14 -0.54 25.89
CA TYR A 71 14.74 -0.37 24.56
C TYR A 71 13.72 -0.41 23.43
N THR A 72 12.46 -0.75 23.72
CA THR A 72 11.38 -0.80 22.74
C THR A 72 10.42 0.34 22.99
N TYR A 73 10.24 1.20 21.98
CA TYR A 73 9.30 2.32 22.11
C TYR A 73 7.85 1.88 21.96
N MET A 74 7.54 1.06 20.96
CA MET A 74 6.20 0.53 20.70
C MET A 74 6.27 -0.87 20.09
N ASN A 75 5.19 -1.63 20.21
CA ASN A 75 4.98 -2.89 19.53
C ASN A 75 4.10 -2.70 18.30
N LEU A 76 4.26 -3.60 17.31
CA LEU A 76 3.48 -3.60 16.08
C LEU A 76 2.47 -4.74 16.11
N GLY A 77 1.30 -4.52 15.53
CA GLY A 77 0.29 -5.54 15.35
C GLY A 77 -0.50 -5.33 14.06
N GLU A 78 -1.00 -6.43 13.52
CA GLU A 78 -1.88 -6.39 12.36
C GLU A 78 -2.98 -7.43 12.50
N LYS A 79 -4.13 -7.13 11.94
CA LYS A 79 -5.28 -8.02 11.94
C LYS A 79 -6.10 -7.86 10.67
N ALA A 80 -6.64 -8.96 10.18
CA ALA A 80 -7.54 -8.95 9.03
C ALA A 80 -8.88 -9.61 9.38
N PHE A 81 -9.97 -9.05 8.87
CA PHE A 81 -11.30 -9.62 8.95
C PHE A 81 -12.00 -9.59 7.60
N GLN A 82 -13.06 -10.37 7.47
CA GLN A 82 -13.83 -10.52 6.24
C GLN A 82 -15.26 -10.08 6.45
N PHE A 83 -15.87 -9.57 5.37
CA PHE A 83 -17.28 -9.18 5.34
C PHE A 83 -17.82 -9.29 3.91
N VAL A 84 -19.13 -9.14 3.76
CA VAL A 84 -19.78 -9.03 2.45
C VAL A 84 -20.25 -7.58 2.30
N PRO A 85 -19.72 -6.83 1.31
CA PRO A 85 -20.13 -5.46 1.06
C PRO A 85 -21.62 -5.37 0.70
N ASN A 86 -22.27 -4.27 1.08
CA ASN A 86 -23.65 -3.96 0.68
C ASN A 86 -23.78 -2.60 -0.02
N SER A 87 -22.67 -1.88 -0.19
CA SER A 87 -22.59 -0.62 -0.91
C SER A 87 -21.22 -0.46 -1.57
N SER A 88 -21.10 0.47 -2.51
CA SER A 88 -19.83 0.80 -3.18
C SER A 88 -18.91 1.69 -2.34
N THR A 89 -19.46 2.41 -1.36
CA THR A 89 -18.69 3.19 -0.40
C THR A 89 -18.55 2.40 0.89
N LEU A 90 -17.30 2.11 1.25
CA LEU A 90 -16.94 1.37 2.45
C LEU A 90 -16.26 2.33 3.43
N THR A 91 -16.70 2.34 4.69
CA THR A 91 -16.01 3.08 5.75
C THR A 91 -15.42 2.10 6.74
N VAL A 92 -14.09 2.09 6.85
CA VAL A 92 -13.38 1.34 7.88
C VAL A 92 -13.27 2.22 9.10
N ASN A 93 -13.83 1.78 10.21
CA ASN A 93 -13.67 2.43 11.51
C ASN A 93 -12.60 1.70 12.32
N VAL A 94 -11.71 2.48 12.94
CA VAL A 94 -10.72 1.97 13.91
C VAL A 94 -10.90 2.74 15.21
N THR A 95 -11.16 2.03 16.29
CA THR A 95 -11.41 2.65 17.61
C THR A 95 -10.51 2.04 18.68
N LYS A 96 -9.72 2.88 19.34
CA LYS A 96 -8.90 2.53 20.50
C LYS A 96 -9.82 2.22 21.69
N LYS A 97 -9.62 1.08 22.37
CA LYS A 97 -10.35 0.65 23.56
C LYS A 97 -9.58 0.86 24.86
N THR A 98 -8.26 0.70 24.82
CA THR A 98 -7.39 0.91 25.98
C THR A 98 -7.03 2.38 26.10
N ALA A 99 -7.57 3.05 27.12
CA ALA A 99 -7.46 4.51 27.29
C ALA A 99 -6.01 4.98 27.47
N SER A 100 -5.23 4.23 28.26
CA SER A 100 -3.82 4.53 28.59
C SER A 100 -2.86 4.35 27.43
N ALA A 101 -3.24 3.63 26.37
CA ALA A 101 -2.38 3.34 25.24
C ALA A 101 -2.26 4.53 24.27
N LEU A 102 -1.06 4.74 23.74
CA LEU A 102 -0.80 5.56 22.56
C LEU A 102 -0.71 4.65 21.35
N ALA A 103 -1.28 5.05 20.21
CA ALA A 103 -1.20 4.23 19.01
C ALA A 103 -1.13 5.08 17.73
N TRP A 104 -0.62 4.46 16.68
CA TRP A 104 -0.46 5.05 15.36
C TRP A 104 -0.92 4.05 14.31
N LEU A 105 -1.71 4.52 13.36
CA LEU A 105 -2.06 3.73 12.19
C LEU A 105 -0.82 3.61 11.28
N ASP A 106 -0.49 2.41 10.84
CA ASP A 106 0.49 2.16 9.79
C ASP A 106 -0.20 2.15 8.43
N PHE A 107 -1.10 1.20 8.21
CA PHE A 107 -1.91 1.17 6.99
C PHE A 107 -3.26 0.46 7.19
N ILE A 108 -4.16 0.74 6.25
CA ILE A 108 -5.39 -0.02 6.02
C ILE A 108 -5.35 -0.56 4.60
N GLU A 109 -5.52 -1.87 4.45
CA GLU A 109 -5.64 -2.53 3.16
C GLU A 109 -7.06 -3.06 3.01
N VAL A 110 -7.75 -2.66 1.93
CA VAL A 110 -9.10 -3.12 1.61
C VAL A 110 -9.07 -3.89 0.30
N ASN A 111 -9.31 -5.18 0.36
CA ASN A 111 -9.39 -6.05 -0.80
C ASN A 111 -10.85 -6.33 -1.15
N VAL A 112 -11.29 -5.84 -2.28
CA VAL A 112 -12.63 -6.04 -2.81
C VAL A 112 -12.56 -6.63 -4.22
N ARG A 113 -13.57 -7.36 -4.61
CA ARG A 113 -13.79 -7.76 -5.98
C ARG A 113 -14.63 -6.72 -6.70
N ARG A 114 -14.29 -6.41 -7.95
CA ARG A 114 -15.02 -5.46 -8.79
C ARG A 114 -15.36 -6.11 -10.13
N LYS A 115 -16.49 -5.73 -10.70
CA LYS A 115 -16.75 -5.99 -12.12
C LYS A 115 -15.68 -5.26 -12.92
N LEU A 116 -15.14 -5.91 -13.95
CA LEU A 116 -14.10 -5.34 -14.77
C LEU A 116 -14.70 -4.33 -15.76
N ILE A 117 -15.04 -3.17 -15.23
CA ILE A 117 -15.57 -2.01 -15.96
C ILE A 117 -14.55 -0.91 -15.87
N MET A 118 -14.15 -0.33 -17.00
CA MET A 118 -13.17 0.75 -17.04
C MET A 118 -13.61 1.92 -16.16
N SER A 119 -12.73 2.34 -15.26
CA SER A 119 -12.95 3.46 -14.34
C SER A 119 -11.81 4.46 -14.49
N GLY A 120 -12.15 5.71 -14.81
CA GLY A 120 -11.16 6.74 -15.13
C GLY A 120 -10.41 6.45 -16.44
N ASN A 121 -9.28 7.11 -16.63
CA ASN A 121 -8.44 6.97 -17.82
C ASN A 121 -7.34 5.93 -17.70
N GLN A 122 -7.04 5.48 -16.46
CA GLN A 122 -6.11 4.39 -16.13
C GLN A 122 -6.71 3.54 -15.03
N MET A 123 -6.58 2.23 -15.14
CA MET A 123 -7.09 1.29 -14.15
C MET A 123 -6.18 0.07 -14.05
N PHE A 124 -5.61 -0.14 -12.87
CA PHE A 124 -4.95 -1.40 -12.54
C PHE A 124 -5.99 -2.45 -12.16
N PHE A 125 -5.77 -3.69 -12.57
CA PHE A 125 -6.60 -4.81 -12.17
C PHE A 125 -5.84 -6.13 -12.13
N ARG A 126 -6.31 -7.02 -11.29
CA ARG A 126 -5.83 -8.39 -11.13
C ARG A 126 -6.96 -9.25 -10.58
N ASP A 127 -6.88 -10.56 -10.70
CA ASP A 127 -7.82 -11.48 -10.07
C ASP A 127 -7.07 -12.60 -9.36
N ALA A 128 -7.04 -12.54 -8.02
CA ALA A 128 -6.37 -13.52 -7.18
C ALA A 128 -6.97 -14.95 -7.35
N ASN A 129 -8.24 -15.05 -7.75
CA ASN A 129 -8.92 -16.33 -7.96
C ASN A 129 -8.61 -16.96 -9.33
N SER A 130 -7.99 -16.23 -10.25
CA SER A 130 -7.65 -16.74 -11.59
C SER A 130 -6.39 -17.59 -11.59
N LYS A 131 -5.53 -17.47 -10.57
CA LYS A 131 -4.24 -18.16 -10.52
C LYS A 131 -4.37 -19.66 -10.23
N GLY A 132 -3.55 -20.46 -10.90
CA GLY A 132 -3.41 -21.91 -10.66
C GLY A 132 -2.55 -22.54 -11.74
N ILE A 133 -1.79 -23.58 -11.40
CA ILE A 133 -0.92 -24.28 -12.35
C ILE A 133 -1.76 -24.84 -13.52
N GLY A 134 -1.40 -24.50 -14.75
CA GLY A 134 -2.11 -24.88 -15.97
C GLY A 134 -3.42 -24.12 -16.22
N HIS A 135 -3.76 -23.11 -15.41
CA HIS A 135 -4.95 -22.32 -15.63
C HIS A 135 -4.79 -21.33 -16.78
N ILE A 136 -5.88 -21.13 -17.52
CA ILE A 136 -6.04 -20.03 -18.48
C ILE A 136 -7.12 -19.12 -17.94
N ALA A 137 -6.75 -17.87 -17.65
CA ALA A 137 -7.68 -16.85 -17.24
C ALA A 137 -8.19 -16.08 -18.45
N GLN A 138 -9.50 -15.87 -18.53
CA GLN A 138 -10.14 -15.02 -19.52
C GLN A 138 -10.69 -13.77 -18.83
N PHE A 139 -10.30 -12.62 -19.32
CA PHE A 139 -10.78 -11.32 -18.83
C PHE A 139 -11.65 -10.65 -19.88
N THR A 140 -12.78 -10.09 -19.42
CA THR A 140 -13.70 -9.29 -20.25
C THR A 140 -13.78 -7.90 -19.65
N LEU A 141 -13.17 -6.91 -20.33
CA LEU A 141 -13.18 -5.51 -19.89
C LEU A 141 -14.30 -4.75 -20.57
N GLN A 142 -15.24 -4.20 -19.82
CA GLN A 142 -16.24 -3.28 -20.34
C GLN A 142 -15.69 -1.87 -20.41
N ALA A 143 -15.64 -1.26 -21.59
CA ALA A 143 -15.23 0.10 -21.80
C ALA A 143 -16.04 0.73 -22.94
N ASN A 144 -16.40 2.02 -22.79
CA ASN A 144 -17.14 2.79 -23.78
C ASN A 144 -16.23 3.43 -24.85
N ILE A 145 -14.93 3.40 -24.65
CA ILE A 145 -13.89 3.96 -25.51
C ILE A 145 -12.78 2.94 -25.71
N PRO A 146 -12.00 3.02 -26.78
CA PRO A 146 -10.86 2.14 -26.98
C PRO A 146 -9.87 2.23 -25.84
N VAL A 147 -9.44 1.06 -25.34
CA VAL A 147 -8.45 0.92 -24.28
C VAL A 147 -7.30 0.06 -24.75
N THR A 148 -6.12 0.34 -24.21
CA THR A 148 -4.94 -0.51 -24.33
C THR A 148 -4.74 -1.24 -23.01
N ILE A 149 -4.37 -2.52 -23.05
CA ILE A 149 -4.05 -3.29 -21.85
C ILE A 149 -2.58 -3.69 -21.89
N TRP A 150 -1.88 -3.39 -20.83
CA TRP A 150 -0.54 -3.88 -20.57
C TRP A 150 -0.57 -4.97 -19.50
N ASP A 151 0.17 -6.06 -19.75
CA ASP A 151 0.56 -7.00 -18.70
C ASP A 151 1.79 -6.40 -18.01
N VAL A 152 1.62 -6.02 -16.75
CA VAL A 152 2.64 -5.37 -15.91
C VAL A 152 3.07 -6.28 -14.76
N THR A 153 2.82 -7.58 -14.90
CA THR A 153 3.23 -8.59 -13.92
C THR A 153 4.74 -8.57 -13.68
N ASP A 154 5.51 -8.39 -14.74
CA ASP A 154 6.94 -8.06 -14.69
C ASP A 154 7.10 -6.59 -15.10
N GLN A 155 7.46 -5.73 -14.13
CA GLN A 155 7.59 -4.29 -14.36
C GLN A 155 8.77 -3.92 -15.28
N GLU A 156 9.76 -4.80 -15.39
CA GLU A 156 10.91 -4.60 -16.29
C GLU A 156 10.60 -5.08 -17.71
N ASN A 157 9.64 -5.99 -17.87
CA ASN A 157 9.23 -6.58 -19.15
C ASN A 157 7.72 -6.48 -19.35
N VAL A 158 7.26 -5.30 -19.71
CA VAL A 158 5.83 -5.02 -19.94
C VAL A 158 5.41 -5.46 -21.34
N TYR A 159 4.27 -6.16 -21.45
CA TYR A 159 3.73 -6.65 -22.71
C TYR A 159 2.34 -6.07 -23.02
N VAL A 160 2.16 -5.59 -24.25
CA VAL A 160 0.84 -5.17 -24.76
C VAL A 160 -0.02 -6.42 -25.01
N LYS A 161 -1.25 -6.43 -24.46
CA LYS A 161 -2.23 -7.48 -24.72
C LYS A 161 -3.10 -7.10 -25.92
N ARG A 162 -3.22 -8.01 -26.88
CA ARG A 162 -4.18 -7.88 -27.96
C ARG A 162 -5.57 -8.20 -27.40
N ILE A 163 -6.50 -7.29 -27.62
CA ILE A 163 -7.90 -7.40 -27.18
C ILE A 163 -8.77 -7.68 -28.40
N GLU A 164 -9.59 -8.71 -28.32
CA GLU A 164 -10.61 -9.00 -29.32
C GLU A 164 -11.99 -9.00 -28.65
N ASN A 165 -12.91 -8.20 -29.15
CA ASN A 165 -14.25 -8.06 -28.57
C ASN A 165 -14.24 -7.73 -27.07
N ASN A 166 -13.33 -6.86 -26.62
CA ASN A 166 -13.12 -6.52 -25.22
C ASN A 166 -12.66 -7.70 -24.32
N GLN A 167 -12.11 -8.75 -24.91
CA GLN A 167 -11.66 -9.95 -24.21
C GLN A 167 -10.21 -10.27 -24.53
N PHE A 168 -9.52 -10.86 -23.57
CA PHE A 168 -8.22 -11.50 -23.76
C PHE A 168 -8.07 -12.68 -22.82
N ALA A 169 -7.29 -13.67 -23.23
CA ALA A 169 -6.93 -14.82 -22.42
C ALA A 169 -5.43 -14.86 -22.16
N ILE A 170 -5.04 -15.43 -21.02
CA ILE A 170 -3.65 -15.56 -20.63
C ILE A 170 -3.45 -16.77 -19.72
N THR A 171 -2.28 -17.40 -19.80
CA THR A 171 -1.87 -18.39 -18.79
C THR A 171 -1.69 -17.74 -17.44
N ALA A 172 -2.27 -18.31 -16.40
CA ALA A 172 -2.34 -17.76 -15.05
C ALA A 172 -1.77 -18.73 -13.99
N ASP A 173 -0.60 -19.33 -14.28
CA ASP A 173 0.12 -20.17 -13.31
C ASP A 173 0.47 -19.38 -12.04
N SER A 174 0.71 -18.09 -12.18
CA SER A 174 0.89 -17.12 -11.10
C SER A 174 -0.11 -15.97 -11.22
N LEU A 175 -0.20 -15.15 -10.19
CA LEU A 175 -1.02 -13.93 -10.24
C LEU A 175 -0.53 -13.01 -11.35
N ARG A 176 -1.44 -12.59 -12.22
CA ARG A 176 -1.20 -11.64 -13.29
C ARG A 176 -1.75 -10.27 -12.93
N GLU A 177 -1.00 -9.23 -13.27
CA GLU A 177 -1.36 -7.84 -13.04
C GLU A 177 -1.39 -7.07 -14.35
N PHE A 178 -2.43 -6.25 -14.50
CA PHE A 178 -2.70 -5.54 -15.75
C PHE A 178 -2.96 -4.06 -15.49
N LEU A 179 -2.58 -3.24 -16.47
CA LEU A 179 -2.95 -1.83 -16.56
C LEU A 179 -3.79 -1.61 -17.82
N ALA A 180 -5.04 -1.21 -17.66
CA ALA A 180 -5.87 -0.70 -18.75
C ALA A 180 -5.77 0.83 -18.79
N PHE A 181 -5.63 1.41 -19.98
CA PHE A 181 -5.57 2.86 -20.13
C PHE A 181 -6.08 3.34 -21.49
N THR A 182 -6.48 4.61 -21.53
CA THR A 182 -6.92 5.29 -22.75
C THR A 182 -5.79 6.14 -23.33
N SER A 183 -5.88 6.52 -24.61
CA SER A 183 -4.91 7.40 -25.27
C SER A 183 -4.77 8.79 -24.64
N GLN A 184 -5.70 9.18 -23.76
CA GLN A 184 -5.71 10.50 -23.10
C GLN A 184 -5.04 10.52 -21.73
N SER A 185 -4.47 9.40 -21.28
CA SER A 185 -3.97 9.23 -19.91
C SER A 185 -2.45 9.24 -19.77
N PHE A 186 -1.74 9.65 -20.83
CA PHE A 186 -0.29 9.70 -20.76
C PHE A 186 0.19 10.91 -19.93
N PHE A 187 1.05 10.63 -18.97
CA PHE A 187 1.74 11.69 -18.25
C PHE A 187 2.84 12.30 -19.14
N THR A 188 2.94 13.62 -19.13
CA THR A 188 4.04 14.32 -19.78
C THR A 188 5.16 14.51 -18.76
N PRO A 189 6.36 13.90 -18.97
CA PRO A 189 7.46 14.08 -18.06
C PRO A 189 7.93 15.53 -18.07
N LYS A 190 8.21 16.07 -16.88
CA LYS A 190 8.83 17.39 -16.75
C LYS A 190 10.34 17.23 -16.65
N ILE A 191 11.06 17.89 -17.55
CA ILE A 191 12.52 17.93 -17.47
C ILE A 191 12.92 18.77 -16.26
N CYS A 192 13.58 18.15 -15.28
CA CYS A 192 14.04 18.85 -14.07
C CYS A 192 15.45 19.45 -14.25
N GLY A 193 16.20 19.04 -15.25
CA GLY A 193 17.54 19.52 -15.54
C GLY A 193 18.49 18.39 -16.00
N VAL A 194 19.71 18.75 -16.24
CA VAL A 194 20.78 17.80 -16.60
C VAL A 194 21.47 17.37 -15.30
N VAL A 195 21.55 16.07 -15.08
CA VAL A 195 22.37 15.51 -14.00
C VAL A 195 23.80 15.30 -14.54
N ALA A 196 24.78 15.90 -13.86
CA ALA A 196 26.17 15.70 -14.23
C ALA A 196 26.53 14.20 -14.14
N ASN A 197 27.32 13.74 -15.10
CA ASN A 197 27.77 12.35 -15.09
C ASN A 197 28.54 12.05 -13.81
N GLN A 198 28.12 11.04 -13.07
CA GLN A 198 28.72 10.61 -11.81
C GLN A 198 29.53 9.33 -12.05
N ASN A 199 30.77 9.31 -11.59
CA ASN A 199 31.60 8.11 -11.58
C ASN A 199 31.69 7.56 -10.15
N LEU A 200 30.59 6.98 -9.65
CA LEU A 200 30.54 6.40 -8.31
C LEU A 200 31.45 5.17 -8.16
N HIS A 201 31.65 4.41 -9.24
CA HIS A 201 32.54 3.25 -9.24
C HIS A 201 34.03 3.64 -9.19
N GLY A 202 34.36 4.86 -9.64
CA GLY A 202 35.72 5.40 -9.59
C GLY A 202 36.07 6.05 -8.25
N ILE A 203 35.15 6.14 -7.30
CA ILE A 203 35.42 6.70 -5.99
C ILE A 203 36.25 5.68 -5.18
N PRO A 204 37.45 6.03 -4.70
CA PRO A 204 38.24 5.12 -3.87
C PRO A 204 37.47 4.83 -2.57
N ASN A 205 37.73 3.64 -1.99
CA ASN A 205 37.10 3.23 -0.75
C ASN A 205 37.19 4.32 0.33
N LYS A 206 36.03 4.72 0.84
CA LYS A 206 35.92 5.71 1.92
C LYS A 206 35.63 4.99 3.24
N LYS A 207 36.30 5.43 4.31
CA LYS A 207 36.09 4.88 5.65
C LYS A 207 34.77 5.36 6.24
N MET A 208 34.26 6.54 5.83
CA MET A 208 33.03 7.13 6.30
C MET A 208 32.31 7.85 5.17
N ILE A 209 30.97 7.76 5.16
CA ILE A 209 30.09 8.49 4.26
C ILE A 209 29.07 9.23 5.13
N ILE A 210 28.91 10.52 4.90
CA ILE A 210 27.95 11.37 5.61
C ILE A 210 26.84 11.75 4.61
N PHE A 211 25.60 11.35 4.89
CA PHE A 211 24.41 11.81 4.17
C PHE A 211 23.85 13.03 4.93
N THR A 212 23.73 14.14 4.25
CA THR A 212 23.25 15.37 4.86
C THR A 212 22.32 16.15 3.95
N HIS A 213 21.40 16.89 4.54
CA HIS A 213 20.61 17.88 3.82
C HIS A 213 21.51 19.09 3.45
N PRO A 214 21.33 19.75 2.30
CA PRO A 214 22.15 20.89 1.89
C PRO A 214 22.28 22.00 2.94
N TYR A 215 21.26 22.21 3.77
CA TYR A 215 21.25 23.18 4.86
C TYR A 215 22.32 22.93 5.94
N PHE A 216 22.70 21.65 6.15
CA PHE A 216 23.70 21.26 7.16
C PHE A 216 25.05 20.85 6.50
N MET A 217 25.32 21.34 5.30
CA MET A 217 26.51 20.94 4.54
C MET A 217 27.80 21.40 5.24
N GLU A 218 27.83 22.59 5.81
CA GLU A 218 29.05 23.14 6.45
C GLU A 218 29.37 22.38 7.74
N GLU A 219 28.38 22.09 8.57
CA GLU A 219 28.54 21.28 9.79
C GLU A 219 28.99 19.86 9.46
N SER A 220 28.45 19.30 8.38
CA SER A 220 28.86 17.97 7.90
C SER A 220 30.30 17.94 7.39
N LYS A 221 30.78 19.01 6.73
CA LYS A 221 32.18 19.16 6.34
C LYS A 221 33.11 19.29 7.54
N GLN A 222 32.68 20.04 8.58
CA GLN A 222 33.43 20.14 9.83
C GLN A 222 33.58 18.77 10.49
N LEU A 223 32.46 17.99 10.58
CA LEU A 223 32.51 16.64 11.11
C LEU A 223 33.43 15.75 10.31
N ALA A 224 33.37 15.80 8.96
CA ALA A 224 34.22 15.03 8.08
C ALA A 224 35.70 15.38 8.21
N SER A 225 36.05 16.61 8.63
CA SER A 225 37.43 17.03 8.82
C SER A 225 38.08 16.52 10.14
N ILE A 226 37.28 16.00 11.06
CA ILE A 226 37.71 15.44 12.35
C ILE A 226 38.09 13.95 12.19
N HIS A 227 37.59 13.28 11.14
CA HIS A 227 37.75 11.86 10.86
C HIS A 227 38.56 11.62 9.58
#